data_31fad82f02283ed4a2ee0184096e54a7
#
_entry.id   31fad82f02283ed4a2ee0184096e54a7
#
_cell.length_a   1.000
_cell.length_b   1.000
_cell.length_c   1.000
_cell.angle_alpha   90.00
_cell.angle_beta   90.00
_cell.angle_gamma   90.00
#
_symmetry.space_group_name_H-M   'P 1'
#
loop_
_entity.id
_entity.type
_entity.pdbx_description
1 polymer ?
#
loop_
_entity_poly.entity_id
_entity_poly.type
_entity_poly.pdbx_seq_one_letter_code
_entity_poly.pdbx_strand_id
1 'polypeptide(L)'
;MIFAPPPPASELAPIHGHYAPSIDPANFVKKVDNRYFPLKPGTGFHMEGVRGKTPQTDDSVVLRRHKRILGIRCTIVRDTVSEHGRAVELTFDWYAQDKDGNVWYMGENSLERMHGRFVRASDSWKSGVNGAKPGIIMPGRPRHGEAYRQEYYPPGQALDEARVVSLKGSVTVPYGSFYKVLVTSERSPLEPQTEKKYYVRGLGEVKETVVKGHHETFSLVGVTH
;
A
#
# COMPACT_ATOMS: atom_id res chain seq x y z
N MET A 1 -15.89 15.19 -28.40
CA MET A 1 -15.53 15.84 -27.14
C MET A 1 -14.20 15.24 -26.68
N ILE A 2 -13.16 16.05 -26.57
CA ILE A 2 -11.87 15.62 -26.00
C ILE A 2 -12.03 15.80 -24.48
N PHE A 3 -12.19 14.70 -23.73
CA PHE A 3 -12.18 14.77 -22.28
C PHE A 3 -10.77 15.13 -21.81
N ALA A 4 -10.67 16.07 -20.90
CA ALA A 4 -9.40 16.36 -20.26
C ALA A 4 -8.87 15.07 -19.58
N PRO A 5 -7.55 14.84 -19.59
CA PRO A 5 -6.99 13.70 -18.87
C PRO A 5 -7.30 13.85 -17.38
N PRO A 6 -7.47 12.72 -16.64
CA PRO A 6 -7.71 12.79 -15.21
C PRO A 6 -6.53 13.45 -14.48
N PRO A 7 -6.81 14.12 -13.36
CA PRO A 7 -5.79 14.78 -12.56
C PRO A 7 -4.74 13.75 -12.07
N PRO A 8 -3.47 14.16 -11.95
CA PRO A 8 -2.43 13.29 -11.42
C PRO A 8 -2.62 13.05 -9.91
N ALA A 9 -2.02 11.97 -9.39
CA ALA A 9 -2.08 11.65 -7.96
C ALA A 9 -1.49 12.76 -7.08
N SER A 10 -0.48 13.47 -7.58
CA SER A 10 0.12 14.63 -6.91
C SER A 10 -0.82 15.83 -6.72
N GLU A 11 -1.88 15.93 -7.50
CA GLU A 11 -2.95 16.93 -7.32
C GLU A 11 -4.06 16.40 -6.39
N LEU A 12 -4.39 15.12 -6.49
CA LEU A 12 -5.45 14.49 -5.69
C LEU A 12 -5.00 14.25 -4.23
N ALA A 13 -3.74 13.90 -4.05
CA ALA A 13 -3.13 13.60 -2.75
C ALA A 13 -1.76 14.31 -2.60
N PRO A 14 -1.72 15.65 -2.58
CA PRO A 14 -0.48 16.43 -2.51
C PRO A 14 0.27 16.18 -1.20
N ILE A 15 1.61 16.07 -1.29
CA ILE A 15 2.48 15.88 -0.12
C ILE A 15 2.74 17.19 0.66
N HIS A 16 2.38 18.34 0.09
CA HIS A 16 2.55 19.65 0.71
C HIS A 16 1.22 20.41 0.82
N GLY A 17 1.15 21.34 1.77
CA GLY A 17 -0.01 22.20 1.95
C GLY A 17 -1.17 21.57 2.71
N HIS A 18 -2.32 22.22 2.68
CA HIS A 18 -3.53 21.74 3.32
C HIS A 18 -4.08 20.53 2.54
N TYR A 19 -4.23 19.39 3.20
CA TYR A 19 -4.76 18.16 2.61
C TYR A 19 -6.23 17.97 2.95
N ALA A 20 -7.10 18.04 1.94
CA ALA A 20 -8.53 17.81 2.05
C ALA A 20 -9.07 17.17 0.76
N PRO A 21 -8.83 15.86 0.56
CA PRO A 21 -9.26 15.18 -0.66
C PRO A 21 -10.79 15.17 -0.77
N SER A 22 -11.29 15.42 -1.99
CA SER A 22 -12.71 15.28 -2.29
C SER A 22 -13.03 13.80 -2.56
N ILE A 23 -13.80 13.20 -1.67
CA ILE A 23 -14.17 11.78 -1.74
C ILE A 23 -15.67 11.66 -2.01
N ASP A 24 -16.01 11.43 -3.26
CA ASP A 24 -17.40 11.16 -3.70
C ASP A 24 -17.56 9.64 -3.94
N PRO A 25 -18.41 8.92 -3.18
CA PRO A 25 -18.65 7.50 -3.36
C PRO A 25 -19.09 7.11 -4.79
N ALA A 26 -19.75 8.02 -5.51
CA ALA A 26 -20.18 7.79 -6.88
C ALA A 26 -19.00 7.67 -7.87
N ASN A 27 -17.83 8.15 -7.47
CA ASN A 27 -16.61 8.08 -8.29
C ASN A 27 -15.81 6.79 -8.11
N PHE A 28 -16.26 5.86 -7.26
CA PHE A 28 -15.56 4.61 -6.99
C PHE A 28 -16.18 3.41 -7.69
N VAL A 29 -15.33 2.46 -8.08
CA VAL A 29 -15.71 1.21 -8.73
C VAL A 29 -15.72 0.04 -7.72
N LYS A 30 -16.35 -1.09 -8.11
CA LYS A 30 -16.51 -2.23 -7.20
C LYS A 30 -15.26 -3.10 -7.05
N LYS A 31 -14.32 -3.01 -7.98
CA LYS A 31 -13.12 -3.85 -8.04
C LYS A 31 -11.88 -2.97 -7.96
N VAL A 32 -10.81 -3.50 -7.37
CA VAL A 32 -9.47 -2.95 -7.47
C VAL A 32 -8.73 -3.78 -8.51
N ASP A 33 -8.63 -3.26 -9.73
CA ASP A 33 -8.00 -3.91 -10.89
C ASP A 33 -6.91 -3.03 -11.53
N ASN A 34 -6.39 -2.08 -10.78
CA ASN A 34 -5.23 -1.27 -11.18
C ASN A 34 -4.10 -2.19 -11.65
N ARG A 35 -3.45 -1.83 -12.75
CA ARG A 35 -2.44 -2.68 -13.41
C ARG A 35 -1.21 -3.00 -12.55
N TYR A 36 -0.89 -2.16 -11.56
CA TYR A 36 0.26 -2.36 -10.66
C TYR A 36 -0.16 -2.73 -9.24
N PHE A 37 -1.47 -2.68 -8.95
CA PHE A 37 -2.00 -3.02 -7.63
C PHE A 37 -3.35 -3.75 -7.76
N PRO A 38 -3.37 -4.91 -8.45
CA PRO A 38 -4.61 -5.67 -8.61
C PRO A 38 -4.94 -6.46 -7.33
N LEU A 39 -6.15 -6.27 -6.80
CA LEU A 39 -6.61 -6.99 -5.61
C LEU A 39 -7.76 -7.93 -5.97
N LYS A 40 -7.44 -9.07 -6.58
CA LYS A 40 -8.41 -10.10 -6.91
C LYS A 40 -8.76 -10.92 -5.65
N PRO A 41 -10.04 -10.95 -5.21
CA PRO A 41 -10.42 -11.70 -4.00
C PRO A 41 -10.04 -13.18 -4.05
N GLY A 42 -9.37 -13.65 -3.00
CA GLY A 42 -8.86 -15.01 -2.87
C GLY A 42 -7.39 -15.17 -3.25
N THR A 43 -6.76 -14.15 -3.88
CA THR A 43 -5.32 -14.20 -4.13
C THR A 43 -4.55 -13.99 -2.84
N GLY A 44 -3.54 -14.82 -2.63
CA GLY A 44 -2.56 -14.69 -1.55
C GLY A 44 -1.16 -14.50 -2.12
N PHE A 45 -0.34 -13.71 -1.43
CA PHE A 45 1.05 -13.45 -1.74
C PHE A 45 1.90 -13.88 -0.55
N HIS A 46 2.98 -14.59 -0.79
CA HIS A 46 3.95 -14.98 0.22
C HIS A 46 5.29 -14.33 -0.09
N MET A 47 5.75 -13.50 0.81
CA MET A 47 7.05 -12.83 0.74
C MET A 47 7.96 -13.35 1.87
N GLU A 48 9.24 -13.51 1.57
CA GLU A 48 10.27 -13.82 2.54
C GLU A 48 11.29 -12.68 2.60
N GLY A 49 11.81 -12.44 3.80
CA GLY A 49 12.73 -11.35 3.99
C GLY A 49 13.44 -11.35 5.33
N VAL A 50 13.99 -10.19 5.64
CA VAL A 50 14.67 -9.95 6.92
C VAL A 50 14.36 -8.53 7.41
N ARG A 51 14.24 -8.38 8.73
CA ARG A 51 14.28 -7.09 9.42
C ARG A 51 15.48 -7.08 10.36
N GLY A 52 16.48 -6.26 10.03
CA GLY A 52 17.78 -6.30 10.69
C GLY A 52 18.51 -7.63 10.42
N LYS A 53 18.54 -8.51 11.40
CA LYS A 53 19.10 -9.88 11.31
C LYS A 53 18.03 -10.96 11.48
N THR A 54 16.78 -10.59 11.71
CA THR A 54 15.69 -11.53 11.99
C THR A 54 15.02 -11.91 10.69
N PRO A 55 15.00 -13.19 10.30
CA PRO A 55 14.21 -13.68 9.19
C PRO A 55 12.72 -13.48 9.48
N GLN A 56 11.99 -12.98 8.48
CA GLN A 56 10.55 -12.77 8.55
C GLN A 56 9.87 -13.32 7.30
N THR A 57 8.60 -13.66 7.43
CA THR A 57 7.68 -13.86 6.31
C THR A 57 6.55 -12.85 6.39
N ASP A 58 6.04 -12.47 5.23
CA ASP A 58 4.86 -11.63 5.08
C ASP A 58 3.87 -12.37 4.17
N ASP A 59 2.70 -12.69 4.73
CA ASP A 59 1.62 -13.39 4.07
C ASP A 59 0.41 -12.47 3.91
N SER A 60 0.21 -11.90 2.73
CA SER A 60 -0.94 -11.08 2.44
C SER A 60 -2.02 -11.84 1.65
N VAL A 61 -3.29 -11.62 2.00
CA VAL A 61 -4.45 -12.28 1.36
C VAL A 61 -5.55 -11.27 1.07
N VAL A 62 -5.97 -11.20 -0.19
CA VAL A 62 -7.14 -10.40 -0.58
C VAL A 62 -8.42 -11.13 -0.17
N LEU A 63 -9.13 -10.58 0.80
CA LEU A 63 -10.32 -11.23 1.36
C LEU A 63 -11.53 -11.14 0.42
N ARG A 64 -12.40 -12.15 0.46
CA ARG A 64 -13.68 -12.14 -0.28
C ARG A 64 -14.73 -11.23 0.33
N ARG A 65 -14.60 -10.85 1.61
CA ARG A 65 -15.45 -9.89 2.30
C ARG A 65 -14.98 -8.46 2.07
N HIS A 66 -15.84 -7.49 2.30
CA HIS A 66 -15.60 -6.07 2.05
C HIS A 66 -15.94 -5.26 3.29
N LYS A 67 -15.38 -4.06 3.39
CA LYS A 67 -15.73 -3.06 4.39
C LYS A 67 -16.29 -1.82 3.71
N ARG A 68 -17.25 -1.15 4.34
CA ARG A 68 -17.75 0.14 3.85
C ARG A 68 -17.15 1.28 4.68
N ILE A 69 -16.49 2.23 4.01
CA ILE A 69 -15.87 3.42 4.62
C ILE A 69 -16.29 4.63 3.81
N LEU A 70 -16.79 5.69 4.44
CA LEU A 70 -17.33 6.89 3.77
C LEU A 70 -18.34 6.56 2.64
N GLY A 71 -19.16 5.52 2.82
CA GLY A 71 -20.09 5.07 1.78
C GLY A 71 -19.46 4.20 0.68
N ILE A 72 -18.14 4.09 0.60
CA ILE A 72 -17.39 3.38 -0.44
C ILE A 72 -17.17 1.92 -0.02
N ARG A 73 -17.31 1.01 -1.00
CA ARG A 73 -16.99 -0.41 -0.80
C ARG A 73 -15.48 -0.62 -0.95
N CYS A 74 -14.81 -0.98 0.14
CA CYS A 74 -13.38 -1.23 0.18
C CYS A 74 -13.08 -2.73 0.13
N THR A 75 -12.10 -3.11 -0.68
CA THR A 75 -11.45 -4.43 -0.65
C THR A 75 -10.59 -4.50 0.60
N ILE A 76 -10.60 -5.66 1.27
CA ILE A 76 -9.80 -5.90 2.46
C ILE A 76 -8.63 -6.80 2.07
N VAL A 77 -7.42 -6.37 2.36
CA VAL A 77 -6.24 -7.22 2.40
C VAL A 77 -5.94 -7.54 3.86
N ARG A 78 -5.71 -8.80 4.18
CA ARG A 78 -5.15 -9.20 5.45
C ARG A 78 -3.68 -9.48 5.24
N ASP A 79 -2.88 -8.81 5.98
CA ASP A 79 -1.44 -8.94 6.01
C ASP A 79 -1.00 -9.59 7.32
N THR A 80 0.02 -10.45 7.31
CA THR A 80 0.50 -11.16 8.48
C THR A 80 2.01 -11.30 8.40
N VAL A 81 2.71 -10.49 9.19
CA VAL A 81 4.16 -10.62 9.37
C VAL A 81 4.45 -11.65 10.46
N SER A 82 5.37 -12.57 10.18
CA SER A 82 5.76 -13.62 11.13
C SER A 82 7.28 -13.70 11.31
N GLU A 83 7.67 -13.98 12.56
CA GLU A 83 9.06 -14.29 12.95
C GLU A 83 9.12 -15.68 13.55
N HIS A 84 10.08 -16.49 13.11
CA HIS A 84 10.22 -17.87 13.59
C HIS A 84 8.91 -18.68 13.56
N GLY A 85 8.08 -18.46 12.53
CA GLY A 85 6.78 -19.12 12.36
C GLY A 85 5.68 -18.62 13.30
N ARG A 86 5.87 -17.52 13.99
CA ARG A 86 4.86 -16.88 14.87
C ARG A 86 4.48 -15.51 14.33
N ALA A 87 3.18 -15.28 14.13
CA ALA A 87 2.69 -13.97 13.75
C ALA A 87 3.05 -12.93 14.82
N VAL A 88 3.75 -11.87 14.39
CA VAL A 88 4.15 -10.72 15.23
C VAL A 88 3.31 -9.49 14.91
N GLU A 89 2.81 -9.40 13.67
CA GLU A 89 1.92 -8.34 13.21
C GLU A 89 0.78 -8.93 12.40
N LEU A 90 -0.41 -8.34 12.51
CA LEU A 90 -1.61 -8.69 11.75
C LEU A 90 -2.33 -7.40 11.37
N THR A 91 -2.34 -7.07 10.09
CA THR A 91 -2.99 -5.86 9.58
C THR A 91 -4.16 -6.20 8.67
N PHE A 92 -5.18 -5.36 8.70
CA PHE A 92 -6.31 -5.38 7.78
C PHE A 92 -6.39 -4.03 7.08
N ASP A 93 -5.92 -3.99 5.86
CA ASP A 93 -5.91 -2.82 5.00
C ASP A 93 -7.20 -2.68 4.21
N TRP A 94 -7.61 -1.46 3.94
CA TRP A 94 -8.84 -1.19 3.19
C TRP A 94 -8.54 -0.31 1.98
N TYR A 95 -8.71 -0.89 0.79
CA TYR A 95 -8.43 -0.24 -0.49
C TYR A 95 -9.70 -0.07 -1.32
N ALA A 96 -9.79 1.05 -2.05
CA ALA A 96 -10.84 1.30 -3.02
C ALA A 96 -10.26 1.94 -4.28
N GLN A 97 -10.82 1.63 -5.44
CA GLN A 97 -10.37 2.21 -6.70
C GLN A 97 -11.39 3.21 -7.23
N ASP A 98 -10.92 4.38 -7.66
CA ASP A 98 -11.76 5.35 -8.37
C ASP A 98 -11.89 5.01 -9.87
N LYS A 99 -12.75 5.74 -10.58
CA LYS A 99 -13.00 5.55 -12.03
C LYS A 99 -11.78 5.87 -12.89
N ASP A 100 -10.84 6.67 -12.39
CA ASP A 100 -9.59 7.01 -13.08
C ASP A 100 -8.50 5.97 -12.85
N GLY A 101 -8.80 4.95 -12.02
CA GLY A 101 -7.93 3.81 -11.74
C GLY A 101 -6.96 4.04 -10.58
N ASN A 102 -7.05 5.17 -9.87
CA ASN A 102 -6.25 5.37 -8.66
C ASN A 102 -6.76 4.45 -7.55
N VAL A 103 -5.85 3.77 -6.87
CA VAL A 103 -6.18 2.99 -5.67
C VAL A 103 -5.96 3.86 -4.45
N TRP A 104 -7.03 4.06 -3.71
CA TRP A 104 -7.07 4.83 -2.49
C TRP A 104 -6.91 3.93 -1.27
N TYR A 105 -6.03 4.31 -0.37
CA TYR A 105 -5.89 3.70 0.94
C TYR A 105 -6.88 4.37 1.89
N MET A 106 -7.84 3.60 2.35
CA MET A 106 -8.98 4.09 3.14
C MET A 106 -8.76 3.90 4.64
N GLY A 107 -7.66 3.27 5.02
CA GLY A 107 -7.24 3.01 6.40
C GLY A 107 -6.87 1.57 6.65
N GLU A 108 -6.49 1.31 7.90
CA GLU A 108 -6.05 0.00 8.36
C GLU A 108 -6.47 -0.27 9.81
N ASN A 109 -6.40 -1.54 10.19
CA ASN A 109 -6.43 -1.98 11.58
C ASN A 109 -5.25 -2.91 11.80
N SER A 110 -4.15 -2.35 12.29
CA SER A 110 -2.93 -3.06 12.61
C SER A 110 -2.95 -3.55 14.06
N LEU A 111 -2.48 -4.76 14.28
CA LEU A 111 -2.37 -5.43 15.55
C LEU A 111 -0.96 -5.94 15.70
N GLU A 112 -0.26 -5.52 16.74
CA GLU A 112 1.08 -5.97 17.08
C GLU A 112 1.04 -6.97 18.23
N ARG A 113 1.95 -7.95 18.22
CA ARG A 113 2.08 -8.90 19.30
C ARG A 113 2.93 -8.32 20.44
N MET A 114 2.27 -8.00 21.56
CA MET A 114 2.90 -7.52 22.79
C MET A 114 2.60 -8.50 23.94
N HIS A 115 3.64 -9.00 24.61
CA HIS A 115 3.52 -9.93 25.73
C HIS A 115 2.63 -11.16 25.44
N GLY A 116 2.73 -11.68 24.19
CA GLY A 116 1.99 -12.87 23.75
C GLY A 116 0.55 -12.62 23.28
N ARG A 117 0.06 -11.39 23.29
CA ARG A 117 -1.30 -11.00 22.84
C ARG A 117 -1.21 -9.98 21.73
N PHE A 118 -2.18 -10.00 20.83
CA PHE A 118 -2.34 -8.94 19.83
C PHE A 118 -3.00 -7.71 20.46
N VAL A 119 -2.34 -6.58 20.33
CA VAL A 119 -2.78 -5.26 20.79
C VAL A 119 -2.90 -4.35 19.57
N ARG A 120 -3.93 -3.53 19.52
CA ARG A 120 -4.09 -2.58 18.42
C ARG A 120 -2.96 -1.56 18.42
N ALA A 121 -2.28 -1.42 17.30
CA ALA A 121 -1.24 -0.44 17.10
C ALA A 121 -1.79 0.99 17.02
N SER A 122 -0.99 1.97 17.45
CA SER A 122 -1.41 3.37 17.55
C SER A 122 -1.61 4.05 16.20
N ASP A 123 -0.92 3.58 15.17
CA ASP A 123 -1.01 4.00 13.77
C ASP A 123 -2.28 3.51 13.06
N SER A 124 -3.00 2.54 13.62
CA SER A 124 -4.29 2.11 13.06
C SER A 124 -5.25 3.28 12.87
N TRP A 125 -5.77 3.45 11.67
CA TRP A 125 -6.64 4.57 11.32
C TRP A 125 -7.77 4.17 10.37
N LYS A 126 -8.75 5.04 10.21
CA LYS A 126 -9.86 4.88 9.28
C LYS A 126 -10.29 6.24 8.76
N SER A 127 -10.39 6.39 7.45
CA SER A 127 -10.86 7.62 6.79
C SER A 127 -12.20 8.10 7.37
N GLY A 128 -12.26 9.40 7.67
CA GLY A 128 -13.43 10.05 8.25
C GLY A 128 -13.56 9.92 9.78
N VAL A 129 -12.58 9.31 10.45
CA VAL A 129 -12.56 9.16 11.92
C VAL A 129 -11.37 9.92 12.48
N ASN A 130 -11.58 10.74 13.51
CA ASN A 130 -10.54 11.50 14.21
C ASN A 130 -9.63 12.33 13.28
N GLY A 131 -10.19 12.87 12.19
CA GLY A 131 -9.45 13.67 11.22
C GLY A 131 -8.62 12.88 10.20
N ALA A 132 -8.65 11.55 10.26
CA ALA A 132 -7.97 10.70 9.28
C ALA A 132 -8.57 10.87 7.88
N LYS A 133 -7.72 10.92 6.86
CA LYS A 133 -8.09 11.12 5.45
C LYS A 133 -7.42 10.06 4.58
N PRO A 134 -8.09 9.56 3.52
CA PRO A 134 -7.47 8.59 2.61
C PRO A 134 -6.35 9.25 1.81
N GLY A 135 -5.38 8.46 1.37
CA GLY A 135 -4.39 8.83 0.37
C GLY A 135 -4.42 7.87 -0.82
N ILE A 136 -3.51 8.03 -1.76
CA ILE A 136 -3.38 7.17 -2.94
C ILE A 136 -2.22 6.21 -2.72
N ILE A 137 -2.50 4.90 -2.67
CA ILE A 137 -1.45 3.89 -2.59
C ILE A 137 -0.83 3.61 -3.97
N MET A 138 -1.66 3.68 -5.03
CA MET A 138 -1.20 3.46 -6.40
C MET A 138 -1.94 4.35 -7.39
N PRO A 139 -1.25 5.22 -8.14
CA PRO A 139 -1.86 6.02 -9.21
C PRO A 139 -2.42 5.16 -10.33
N GLY A 140 -3.53 5.57 -10.94
CA GLY A 140 -4.08 4.94 -12.14
C GLY A 140 -3.16 5.07 -13.36
N ARG A 141 -2.42 6.18 -13.40
CA ARG A 141 -1.45 6.51 -14.46
C ARG A 141 -0.16 7.06 -13.86
N PRO A 142 0.69 6.22 -13.24
CA PRO A 142 1.93 6.66 -12.60
C PRO A 142 2.82 7.42 -13.59
N ARG A 143 3.42 8.54 -13.13
CA ARG A 143 4.35 9.36 -13.91
C ARG A 143 5.69 9.46 -13.17
N HIS A 144 6.79 9.37 -13.89
CA HIS A 144 8.12 9.54 -13.29
C HIS A 144 8.25 10.90 -12.58
N GLY A 145 8.77 10.89 -11.35
CA GLY A 145 8.93 12.06 -10.51
C GLY A 145 7.69 12.49 -9.73
N GLU A 146 6.51 11.92 -10.04
CA GLU A 146 5.27 12.22 -9.33
C GLU A 146 5.36 11.75 -7.88
N ALA A 147 5.00 12.66 -6.94
CA ALA A 147 4.96 12.37 -5.52
C ALA A 147 3.55 12.61 -4.97
N TYR A 148 3.11 11.73 -4.11
CA TYR A 148 1.76 11.76 -3.56
C TYR A 148 1.73 11.15 -2.16
N ARG A 149 0.73 11.56 -1.38
CA ARG A 149 0.46 11.08 -0.04
C ARG A 149 -0.28 9.75 -0.11
N GLN A 150 0.20 8.76 0.65
CA GLN A 150 -0.42 7.43 0.72
C GLN A 150 -1.45 7.35 1.85
N GLU A 151 -1.23 8.11 2.93
CA GLU A 151 -2.13 8.16 4.08
C GLU A 151 -2.04 9.50 4.82
N TYR A 152 -3.04 9.78 5.65
CA TYR A 152 -3.03 11.00 6.46
C TYR A 152 -3.79 10.80 7.78
N TYR A 153 -3.05 10.49 8.82
CA TYR A 153 -3.55 10.42 10.19
C TYR A 153 -2.49 10.92 11.19
N PRO A 154 -2.33 12.25 11.36
CA PRO A 154 -1.31 12.83 12.23
C PRO A 154 -1.32 12.31 13.68
N PRO A 155 -2.49 12.11 14.35
CA PRO A 155 -2.49 11.59 15.72
C PRO A 155 -1.85 10.20 15.89
N GLY A 156 -1.93 9.34 14.86
CA GLY A 156 -1.31 8.02 14.83
C GLY A 156 0.02 7.99 14.10
N GLN A 157 0.53 9.14 13.64
CA GLN A 157 1.76 9.27 12.86
C GLN A 157 1.77 8.54 11.51
N ALA A 158 0.60 8.17 11.00
CA ALA A 158 0.44 7.57 9.68
C ALA A 158 0.40 8.70 8.61
N LEU A 159 1.56 8.98 8.00
CA LEU A 159 1.77 10.12 7.10
C LEU A 159 2.60 9.75 5.86
N ASP A 160 2.56 8.51 5.43
CA ASP A 160 3.41 7.99 4.38
C ASP A 160 3.18 8.66 3.03
N GLU A 161 4.29 8.85 2.33
CA GLU A 161 4.39 9.49 1.02
C GLU A 161 5.16 8.58 0.06
N ALA A 162 4.72 8.55 -1.19
CA ALA A 162 5.42 7.85 -2.27
C ALA A 162 5.87 8.80 -3.37
N ARG A 163 6.95 8.42 -4.04
CA ARG A 163 7.42 9.04 -5.28
C ARG A 163 7.70 7.97 -6.32
N VAL A 164 7.17 8.12 -7.52
CA VAL A 164 7.51 7.26 -8.66
C VAL A 164 8.93 7.57 -9.12
N VAL A 165 9.85 6.61 -8.97
CA VAL A 165 11.26 6.79 -9.32
C VAL A 165 11.66 6.06 -10.61
N SER A 166 10.87 5.08 -11.06
CA SER A 166 11.08 4.44 -12.36
C SER A 166 9.80 3.80 -12.88
N LEU A 167 9.62 3.81 -14.21
CA LEU A 167 8.60 3.04 -14.94
C LEU A 167 9.23 1.95 -15.81
N LYS A 168 10.58 1.84 -15.76
CA LYS A 168 11.39 0.96 -16.60
C LYS A 168 12.39 0.15 -15.76
N GLY A 169 12.07 -0.05 -14.47
CA GLY A 169 12.89 -0.85 -13.57
C GLY A 169 12.99 -2.31 -14.00
N SER A 170 13.90 -3.02 -13.37
CA SER A 170 13.98 -4.48 -13.41
C SER A 170 14.22 -5.01 -12.01
N VAL A 171 13.74 -6.20 -11.73
CA VAL A 171 13.91 -6.86 -10.43
C VAL A 171 13.92 -8.37 -10.61
N THR A 172 14.76 -9.04 -9.85
CA THR A 172 14.78 -10.50 -9.71
C THR A 172 14.47 -10.83 -8.26
N VAL A 173 13.50 -11.71 -8.07
CA VAL A 173 13.06 -12.27 -6.79
C VAL A 173 12.94 -13.79 -6.93
N PRO A 174 12.78 -14.58 -5.88
CA PRO A 174 12.61 -16.04 -5.99
C PRO A 174 11.46 -16.45 -6.91
N TYR A 175 10.37 -15.68 -6.94
CA TYR A 175 9.22 -15.93 -7.81
C TYR A 175 9.53 -15.73 -9.31
N GLY A 176 10.50 -14.91 -9.68
CA GLY A 176 10.88 -14.68 -11.09
C GLY A 176 11.67 -13.41 -11.35
N SER A 177 12.00 -13.19 -12.62
CA SER A 177 12.67 -11.98 -13.11
C SER A 177 11.74 -11.14 -13.95
N PHE A 178 11.69 -9.83 -13.68
CA PHE A 178 10.73 -8.91 -14.27
C PHE A 178 11.42 -7.67 -14.85
N TYR A 179 10.84 -7.16 -15.94
CA TYR A 179 11.28 -5.95 -16.64
C TYR A 179 10.11 -4.97 -16.76
N LYS A 180 10.41 -3.70 -17.01
CA LYS A 180 9.43 -2.61 -17.07
C LYS A 180 8.62 -2.50 -15.76
N VAL A 181 9.33 -2.69 -14.66
CA VAL A 181 8.80 -2.62 -13.31
C VAL A 181 8.58 -1.17 -12.91
N LEU A 182 7.44 -0.87 -12.30
CA LEU A 182 7.23 0.39 -11.60
C LEU A 182 8.01 0.33 -10.28
N VAL A 183 8.79 1.37 -9.99
CA VAL A 183 9.51 1.50 -8.72
C VAL A 183 9.08 2.78 -8.06
N THR A 184 8.67 2.70 -6.80
CA THR A 184 8.44 3.84 -5.92
C THR A 184 9.57 4.01 -4.92
N SER A 185 9.72 5.20 -4.39
CA SER A 185 10.46 5.49 -3.17
C SER A 185 9.46 6.00 -2.16
N GLU A 186 9.38 5.35 -1.03
CA GLU A 186 8.37 5.60 0.00
C GLU A 186 9.04 6.01 1.31
N ARG A 187 8.38 6.88 2.06
CA ARG A 187 8.89 7.38 3.34
C ARG A 187 7.77 7.94 4.20
N SER A 188 7.93 7.87 5.50
CA SER A 188 7.25 8.75 6.43
C SER A 188 8.03 10.06 6.57
N PRO A 189 7.41 11.25 6.54
CA PRO A 189 8.10 12.50 6.85
C PRO A 189 8.56 12.60 8.32
N LEU A 190 8.09 11.70 9.17
CA LEU A 190 8.44 11.62 10.60
C LEU A 190 9.66 10.74 10.86
N GLU A 191 10.08 9.93 9.88
CA GLU A 191 11.15 8.95 10.02
C GLU A 191 12.28 9.18 9.02
N PRO A 192 13.52 8.87 9.39
CA PRO A 192 14.65 8.97 8.46
C PRO A 192 14.70 7.85 7.43
N GLN A 193 13.82 6.84 7.57
CA GLN A 193 13.77 5.67 6.71
C GLN A 193 13.25 6.00 5.32
N THR A 194 13.79 5.32 4.33
CA THR A 194 13.31 5.38 2.95
C THR A 194 13.33 3.98 2.37
N GLU A 195 12.23 3.60 1.75
CA GLU A 195 12.02 2.30 1.15
C GLU A 195 11.91 2.43 -0.37
N LYS A 196 12.18 1.35 -1.07
CA LYS A 196 11.81 1.15 -2.46
C LYS A 196 10.92 -0.05 -2.58
N LYS A 197 9.77 0.15 -3.25
CA LYS A 197 8.85 -0.92 -3.61
C LYS A 197 8.82 -1.11 -5.12
N TYR A 198 8.72 -2.38 -5.52
CA TYR A 198 8.79 -2.80 -6.92
C TYR A 198 7.49 -3.47 -7.31
N TYR A 199 6.78 -2.89 -8.26
CA TYR A 199 5.46 -3.35 -8.69
C TYR A 199 5.50 -3.87 -10.12
N VAL A 200 5.04 -5.10 -10.30
CA VAL A 200 4.96 -5.78 -11.59
C VAL A 200 3.52 -5.70 -12.12
N ARG A 201 3.39 -5.35 -13.38
CA ARG A 201 2.08 -5.23 -14.03
C ARG A 201 1.31 -6.55 -13.98
N GLY A 202 0.06 -6.51 -13.48
CA GLY A 202 -0.83 -7.66 -13.35
C GLY A 202 -0.56 -8.55 -12.14
N LEU A 203 0.53 -8.28 -11.39
CA LEU A 203 0.92 -9.05 -10.22
C LEU A 203 0.80 -8.22 -8.92
N GLY A 204 1.29 -7.00 -8.92
CA GLY A 204 1.37 -6.16 -7.73
C GLY A 204 2.81 -6.00 -7.24
N GLU A 205 2.96 -5.79 -5.95
CA GLU A 205 4.26 -5.70 -5.30
C GLU A 205 5.00 -7.04 -5.31
N VAL A 206 6.29 -7.00 -5.65
CA VAL A 206 7.15 -8.21 -5.69
C VAL A 206 8.39 -8.07 -4.85
N LYS A 207 8.74 -6.85 -4.46
CA LYS A 207 9.90 -6.59 -3.60
C LYS A 207 9.73 -5.27 -2.88
N GLU A 208 10.14 -5.29 -1.62
CA GLU A 208 10.39 -4.11 -0.80
C GLU A 208 11.82 -4.14 -0.29
N THR A 209 12.44 -2.97 -0.16
CA THR A 209 13.77 -2.87 0.45
C THR A 209 13.99 -1.49 1.03
N VAL A 210 14.41 -1.43 2.28
CA VAL A 210 14.88 -0.21 2.92
C VAL A 210 16.22 0.17 2.32
N VAL A 211 16.32 1.37 1.76
CA VAL A 211 17.55 1.90 1.14
C VAL A 211 18.25 2.92 2.02
N LYS A 212 17.55 3.42 3.04
CA LYS A 212 18.09 4.32 4.06
C LYS A 212 17.37 4.02 5.39
N GLY A 213 18.12 3.70 6.43
CA GLY A 213 17.60 3.33 7.75
C GLY A 213 18.04 1.93 8.16
N HIS A 214 17.14 1.16 8.75
CA HIS A 214 17.41 -0.23 9.13
C HIS A 214 17.54 -1.11 7.89
N HIS A 215 18.29 -2.22 8.02
CA HIS A 215 18.30 -3.22 6.96
C HIS A 215 16.98 -3.99 6.99
N GLU A 216 16.17 -3.82 5.95
CA GLU A 216 14.92 -4.55 5.76
C GLU A 216 14.73 -4.83 4.28
N THR A 217 14.32 -6.03 3.94
CA THR A 217 13.98 -6.41 2.58
C THR A 217 13.02 -7.58 2.60
N PHE A 218 12.01 -7.53 1.72
CA PHE A 218 11.10 -8.63 1.42
C PHE A 218 11.07 -8.90 -0.08
N SER A 219 10.94 -10.15 -0.46
CA SER A 219 10.88 -10.58 -1.86
C SER A 219 9.79 -11.63 -2.06
N LEU A 220 9.02 -11.50 -3.13
CA LEU A 220 7.96 -12.43 -3.46
C LEU A 220 8.53 -13.82 -3.78
N VAL A 221 7.99 -14.83 -3.09
CA VAL A 221 8.32 -16.24 -3.24
C VAL A 221 7.19 -17.01 -3.91
N GLY A 222 5.94 -16.69 -3.59
CA GLY A 222 4.79 -17.43 -4.09
C GLY A 222 3.51 -16.62 -4.18
N VAL A 223 2.61 -17.06 -5.09
CA VAL A 223 1.25 -16.53 -5.25
C VAL A 223 0.27 -17.68 -5.26
N THR A 224 -0.84 -17.55 -4.55
CA THR A 224 -1.96 -18.50 -4.50
C THR A 224 -3.25 -17.87 -5.03
N HIS A 225 -4.19 -18.70 -5.54
CA HIS A 225 -5.45 -18.23 -6.13
C HIS A 225 -6.66 -18.98 -5.59
#